data_3c2f5fe78548fff83174c1890e98eb1a
#
_entry.id   3c2f5fe78548fff83174c1890e98eb1a
#
_cell.length_a   1.000
_cell.length_b   1.000
_cell.length_c   1.000
_cell.angle_alpha   90.00
_cell.angle_beta   90.00
_cell.angle_gamma   90.00
#
_symmetry.space_group_name_H-M   'P 1'
#
loop_
_entity.id
_entity.type
_entity.pdbx_description
1 polymer ?
#
loop_
_entity_poly.entity_id
_entity_poly.type
_entity_poly.pdbx_seq_one_letter_code
_entity_poly.pdbx_strand_id
1 'polypeptide(L)'
;SRFNLWHVVHHDAQIDWLAAHKTHQPQRVFLKMNSGMNRLGLAPAAYRSAWARLNALPQVGEITLMTHFSDADGARGVAHQVAVFDEATRDLQGERSLANSAATLRHRVHTDWVRAGIMSYGSAPDFPEHDIAHWNLRPTMTLRSKLIATQTLAVGDTVGYGSSFTAEAPLRIGIAAVGYADGYPRHCATGTPVLID
;
A
#
# COMPACT_ATOMS: atom_id res chain seq x y z
N SER A 1 -24.33 8.88 -0.34
CA SER A 1 -23.96 8.66 1.07
C SER A 1 -23.63 9.98 1.77
N ARG A 2 -23.73 10.03 3.10
CA ARG A 2 -23.45 11.24 3.91
C ARG A 2 -22.03 11.79 3.68
N PHE A 3 -21.06 10.94 3.33
CA PHE A 3 -19.64 11.28 3.22
C PHE A 3 -19.11 11.24 1.78
N ASN A 4 -19.98 11.06 0.78
CA ASN A 4 -19.57 10.92 -0.62
C ASN A 4 -18.42 9.91 -0.82
N LEU A 5 -18.51 8.76 -0.17
CA LEU A 5 -17.49 7.70 -0.25
C LEU A 5 -17.63 6.94 -1.58
N TRP A 6 -16.50 6.58 -2.14
CA TRP A 6 -16.40 5.70 -3.29
C TRP A 6 -16.10 4.28 -2.81
N HIS A 7 -16.76 3.29 -3.38
CA HIS A 7 -16.71 1.92 -2.91
C HIS A 7 -15.88 1.04 -3.82
N VAL A 8 -15.00 0.21 -3.24
CA VAL A 8 -14.31 -0.83 -4.02
C VAL A 8 -15.16 -2.11 -3.95
N VAL A 9 -15.63 -2.54 -5.12
CA VAL A 9 -16.41 -3.78 -5.31
C VAL A 9 -15.46 -4.85 -5.82
N HIS A 10 -15.31 -5.93 -5.08
CA HIS A 10 -14.37 -7.01 -5.37
C HIS A 10 -15.00 -8.41 -5.22
N HIS A 11 -16.29 -8.47 -4.91
CA HIS A 11 -17.05 -9.71 -4.70
C HIS A 11 -18.52 -9.51 -5.09
N ASP A 12 -19.17 -10.55 -5.63
CA ASP A 12 -20.56 -10.50 -6.11
C ASP A 12 -21.56 -10.07 -5.03
N ALA A 13 -21.39 -10.54 -3.79
CA ALA A 13 -22.26 -10.15 -2.68
C ALA A 13 -22.33 -8.63 -2.46
N GLN A 14 -21.25 -7.89 -2.78
CA GLN A 14 -21.24 -6.43 -2.66
C GLN A 14 -22.11 -5.77 -3.75
N ILE A 15 -22.22 -6.40 -4.92
CA ILE A 15 -23.16 -5.97 -5.98
C ILE A 15 -24.60 -6.17 -5.49
N ASP A 16 -24.88 -7.30 -4.85
CA ASP A 16 -26.20 -7.59 -4.28
C ASP A 16 -26.56 -6.59 -3.17
N TRP A 17 -25.61 -6.23 -2.31
CA TRP A 17 -25.81 -5.20 -1.29
C TRP A 17 -26.09 -3.82 -1.88
N LEU A 18 -25.38 -3.43 -2.94
CA LEU A 18 -25.65 -2.19 -3.66
C LEU A 18 -27.02 -2.21 -4.32
N ALA A 19 -27.43 -3.32 -4.92
CA ALA A 19 -28.74 -3.49 -5.54
C ALA A 19 -29.88 -3.38 -4.50
N ALA A 20 -29.68 -3.91 -3.30
CA ALA A 20 -30.65 -3.85 -2.20
C ALA A 20 -30.67 -2.50 -1.48
N HIS A 21 -29.63 -1.67 -1.65
CA HIS A 21 -29.51 -0.40 -0.94
C HIS A 21 -30.34 0.70 -1.59
N LYS A 22 -31.22 1.35 -0.81
CA LYS A 22 -31.94 2.53 -1.26
C LYS A 22 -31.10 3.77 -1.03
N THR A 23 -30.75 4.46 -2.10
CA THR A 23 -30.00 5.72 -2.05
C THR A 23 -30.67 6.77 -2.92
N HIS A 24 -30.56 8.05 -2.49
CA HIS A 24 -31.05 9.20 -3.26
C HIS A 24 -30.00 9.74 -4.23
N GLN A 25 -28.76 9.29 -4.12
CA GLN A 25 -27.66 9.71 -4.99
C GLN A 25 -26.90 8.49 -5.51
N PRO A 26 -26.62 8.44 -6.82
CA PRO A 26 -25.79 7.36 -7.38
C PRO A 26 -24.42 7.30 -6.71
N GLN A 27 -23.95 6.09 -6.48
CA GLN A 27 -22.65 5.83 -5.85
C GLN A 27 -21.58 5.66 -6.94
N ARG A 28 -20.36 6.09 -6.65
CA ARG A 28 -19.19 5.80 -7.46
C ARG A 28 -18.52 4.53 -6.97
N VAL A 29 -18.15 3.65 -7.88
CA VAL A 29 -17.57 2.36 -7.54
C VAL A 29 -16.28 2.10 -8.34
N PHE A 30 -15.30 1.50 -7.65
CA PHE A 30 -14.15 0.87 -8.27
C PHE A 30 -14.44 -0.62 -8.38
N LEU A 31 -14.66 -1.12 -9.60
CA LEU A 31 -14.82 -2.56 -9.82
C LEU A 31 -13.44 -3.20 -9.92
N LYS A 32 -13.11 -4.03 -8.92
CA LYS A 32 -11.77 -4.59 -8.78
C LYS A 32 -11.67 -5.98 -9.39
N MET A 33 -10.73 -6.11 -10.33
CA MET A 33 -10.31 -7.39 -10.94
C MET A 33 -9.11 -7.99 -10.20
N ASN A 34 -9.10 -9.30 -10.06
CA ASN A 34 -7.91 -10.06 -9.76
C ASN A 34 -7.20 -10.43 -11.07
N SER A 35 -6.26 -9.63 -11.51
CA SER A 35 -5.45 -9.88 -12.70
C SER A 35 -4.18 -10.70 -12.44
N GLY A 36 -4.02 -11.25 -11.22
CA GLY A 36 -2.88 -12.11 -10.87
C GLY A 36 -2.27 -11.89 -9.50
N MET A 37 -2.75 -10.92 -8.71
CA MET A 37 -2.27 -10.73 -7.33
C MET A 37 -2.83 -11.75 -6.34
N ASN A 38 -4.00 -12.33 -6.63
CA ASN A 38 -4.66 -13.38 -5.84
C ASN A 38 -4.96 -13.01 -4.38
N ARG A 39 -5.27 -11.72 -4.14
CA ARG A 39 -5.65 -11.24 -2.81
C ARG A 39 -7.13 -10.88 -2.73
N LEU A 40 -7.60 -9.96 -3.56
CA LEU A 40 -8.98 -9.52 -3.68
C LEU A 40 -9.27 -9.16 -5.14
N GLY A 41 -10.52 -9.31 -5.55
CA GLY A 41 -11.01 -8.96 -6.89
C GLY A 41 -11.76 -10.11 -7.54
N LEU A 42 -12.61 -9.76 -8.47
CA LEU A 42 -13.34 -10.72 -9.30
C LEU A 42 -12.39 -11.39 -10.31
N ALA A 43 -12.63 -12.65 -10.61
CA ALA A 43 -11.90 -13.33 -11.68
C ALA A 43 -12.13 -12.63 -13.04
N PRO A 44 -11.15 -12.61 -13.96
CA PRO A 44 -11.29 -11.98 -15.28
C PRO A 44 -12.52 -12.47 -16.04
N ALA A 45 -12.82 -13.78 -15.98
CA ALA A 45 -13.98 -14.37 -16.64
C ALA A 45 -15.34 -13.87 -16.13
N ALA A 46 -15.40 -13.48 -14.83
CA ALA A 46 -16.62 -12.95 -14.20
C ALA A 46 -16.74 -11.42 -14.30
N TYR A 47 -15.66 -10.75 -14.69
CA TYR A 47 -15.55 -9.30 -14.56
C TYR A 47 -16.56 -8.55 -15.43
N ARG A 48 -16.72 -8.97 -16.69
CA ARG A 48 -17.66 -8.36 -17.64
C ARG A 48 -19.12 -8.47 -17.17
N SER A 49 -19.50 -9.63 -16.63
CA SER A 49 -20.83 -9.85 -16.06
C SER A 49 -21.08 -8.96 -14.84
N ALA A 50 -20.10 -8.84 -13.95
CA ALA A 50 -20.18 -7.98 -12.78
C ALA A 50 -20.29 -6.49 -13.18
N TRP A 51 -19.52 -6.05 -14.19
CA TRP A 51 -19.64 -4.71 -14.75
C TRP A 51 -21.04 -4.43 -15.29
N ALA A 52 -21.59 -5.36 -16.11
CA ALA A 52 -22.92 -5.21 -16.67
C ALA A 52 -24.01 -5.13 -15.58
N ARG A 53 -23.89 -5.95 -14.53
CA ARG A 53 -24.81 -5.90 -13.38
C ARG A 53 -24.73 -4.55 -12.68
N LEU A 54 -23.54 -4.04 -12.38
CA LEU A 54 -23.35 -2.72 -11.75
C LEU A 54 -23.88 -1.58 -12.63
N ASN A 55 -23.58 -1.62 -13.93
CA ASN A 55 -23.99 -0.60 -14.89
C ASN A 55 -25.54 -0.52 -15.06
N ALA A 56 -26.23 -1.61 -14.77
CA ALA A 56 -27.70 -1.66 -14.79
C ALA A 56 -28.36 -1.13 -13.51
N LEU A 57 -27.58 -0.90 -12.45
CA LEU A 57 -28.12 -0.44 -11.17
C LEU A 57 -28.31 1.09 -11.15
N PRO A 58 -29.50 1.61 -10.89
CA PRO A 58 -29.73 3.06 -10.75
C PRO A 58 -28.98 3.65 -9.54
N GLN A 59 -28.55 2.82 -8.61
CA GLN A 59 -27.72 3.22 -7.45
C GLN A 59 -26.25 3.47 -7.82
N VAL A 60 -25.80 3.07 -9.00
CA VAL A 60 -24.42 3.21 -9.46
C VAL A 60 -24.37 4.29 -10.56
N GLY A 61 -23.59 5.33 -10.34
CA GLY A 61 -23.43 6.43 -11.30
C GLY A 61 -22.17 6.32 -12.15
N GLU A 62 -21.09 5.88 -11.55
CA GLU A 62 -19.78 5.77 -12.21
C GLU A 62 -19.09 4.47 -11.82
N ILE A 63 -18.47 3.82 -12.81
CA ILE A 63 -17.68 2.59 -12.58
C ILE A 63 -16.26 2.85 -13.05
N THR A 64 -15.29 2.83 -12.13
CA THR A 64 -13.87 2.83 -12.44
C THR A 64 -13.35 1.40 -12.48
N LEU A 65 -12.70 1.01 -13.57
CA LEU A 65 -12.12 -0.32 -13.76
C LEU A 65 -10.79 -0.40 -13.04
N MET A 66 -10.63 -1.34 -12.11
CA MET A 66 -9.51 -1.38 -11.17
C MET A 66 -8.82 -2.74 -11.14
N THR A 67 -7.50 -2.73 -11.01
CA THR A 67 -6.72 -3.90 -10.57
C THR A 67 -5.61 -3.47 -9.61
N HIS A 68 -4.75 -4.41 -9.18
CA HIS A 68 -3.55 -4.14 -8.40
C HIS A 68 -2.44 -5.09 -8.80
N PHE A 69 -1.23 -4.57 -8.96
CA PHE A 69 -0.07 -5.33 -9.38
C PHE A 69 0.63 -6.00 -8.20
N SER A 70 1.06 -7.23 -8.41
CA SER A 70 1.73 -8.05 -7.40
C SER A 70 3.24 -7.86 -7.37
N ASP A 71 3.84 -7.48 -8.49
CA ASP A 71 5.30 -7.51 -8.69
C ASP A 71 5.81 -6.29 -9.48
N ALA A 72 5.18 -5.13 -9.27
CA ALA A 72 5.59 -3.90 -9.94
C ALA A 72 6.97 -3.39 -9.48
N ASP A 73 7.40 -3.78 -8.31
CA ASP A 73 8.71 -3.52 -7.71
C ASP A 73 9.74 -4.64 -7.99
N GLY A 74 9.29 -5.78 -8.51
CA GLY A 74 10.11 -6.94 -8.80
C GLY A 74 10.43 -7.16 -10.28
N ALA A 75 11.16 -8.24 -10.55
CA ALA A 75 11.66 -8.57 -11.89
C ALA A 75 10.56 -8.98 -12.89
N ARG A 76 9.46 -9.55 -12.42
CA ARG A 76 8.35 -9.96 -13.30
C ARG A 76 7.61 -8.78 -13.91
N GLY A 77 7.61 -7.66 -13.21
CA GLY A 77 6.95 -6.44 -13.65
C GLY A 77 5.42 -6.57 -13.77
N VAL A 78 4.81 -5.71 -14.60
CA VAL A 78 3.34 -5.55 -14.67
C VAL A 78 2.71 -6.04 -15.96
N ALA A 79 3.49 -6.27 -17.02
CA ALA A 79 2.98 -6.50 -18.38
C ALA A 79 1.96 -7.65 -18.47
N HIS A 80 2.22 -8.76 -17.78
CA HIS A 80 1.32 -9.91 -17.76
C HIS A 80 -0.05 -9.59 -17.13
N GLN A 81 -0.07 -8.79 -16.05
CA GLN A 81 -1.33 -8.39 -15.39
C GLN A 81 -2.08 -7.32 -16.18
N VAL A 82 -1.36 -6.43 -16.87
CA VAL A 82 -1.95 -5.45 -17.78
C VAL A 82 -2.63 -6.17 -18.95
N ALA A 83 -1.98 -7.17 -19.56
CA ALA A 83 -2.58 -7.94 -20.65
C ALA A 83 -3.88 -8.66 -20.24
N VAL A 84 -3.91 -9.29 -19.05
CA VAL A 84 -5.11 -9.92 -18.49
C VAL A 84 -6.21 -8.89 -18.27
N PHE A 85 -5.86 -7.72 -17.74
CA PHE A 85 -6.81 -6.64 -17.47
C PHE A 85 -7.39 -6.08 -18.77
N ASP A 86 -6.55 -5.77 -19.75
CA ASP A 86 -6.97 -5.19 -21.02
C ASP A 86 -7.88 -6.14 -21.81
N GLU A 87 -7.57 -7.43 -21.83
CA GLU A 87 -8.42 -8.44 -22.47
C GLU A 87 -9.81 -8.51 -21.82
N ALA A 88 -9.87 -8.58 -20.48
CA ALA A 88 -11.14 -8.71 -19.78
C ALA A 88 -11.98 -7.42 -19.79
N THR A 89 -11.32 -6.25 -19.96
CA THR A 89 -11.99 -4.94 -19.99
C THR A 89 -12.15 -4.37 -21.41
N ARG A 90 -11.83 -5.14 -22.46
CA ARG A 90 -12.00 -4.70 -23.85
C ARG A 90 -13.44 -4.21 -24.04
N ASP A 91 -13.59 -3.03 -24.59
CA ASP A 91 -14.87 -2.36 -24.87
C ASP A 91 -15.73 -2.01 -23.64
N LEU A 92 -15.24 -2.20 -22.41
CA LEU A 92 -15.93 -1.70 -21.22
C LEU A 92 -15.66 -0.21 -21.03
N GLN A 93 -16.72 0.53 -20.74
CA GLN A 93 -16.63 1.96 -20.43
C GLN A 93 -16.27 2.16 -18.97
N GLY A 94 -15.49 3.16 -18.68
CA GLY A 94 -15.10 3.58 -17.34
C GLY A 94 -13.64 4.03 -17.27
N GLU A 95 -13.35 4.90 -16.32
CA GLU A 95 -11.99 5.29 -15.97
C GLU A 95 -11.20 4.07 -15.48
N ARG A 96 -9.87 4.16 -15.52
CA ARG A 96 -8.96 3.07 -15.14
C ARG A 96 -8.10 3.44 -13.96
N SER A 97 -7.96 2.53 -13.01
CA SER A 97 -7.14 2.66 -11.80
C SER A 97 -6.27 1.42 -11.60
N LEU A 98 -5.03 1.46 -12.10
CA LEU A 98 -4.15 0.30 -12.15
C LEU A 98 -2.95 0.44 -11.22
N ALA A 99 -2.23 1.57 -11.31
CA ALA A 99 -0.91 1.75 -10.75
C ALA A 99 -0.89 1.91 -9.23
N ASN A 100 -0.02 1.14 -8.57
CA ASN A 100 0.53 1.41 -7.25
C ASN A 100 1.80 2.28 -7.36
N SER A 101 2.52 2.54 -6.26
CA SER A 101 3.72 3.37 -6.26
C SER A 101 4.78 2.90 -7.26
N ALA A 102 5.11 1.61 -7.27
CA ALA A 102 6.12 1.05 -8.16
C ALA A 102 5.68 1.11 -9.63
N ALA A 103 4.42 0.76 -9.93
CA ALA A 103 3.90 0.85 -11.29
C ALA A 103 3.87 2.29 -11.81
N THR A 104 3.63 3.27 -10.94
CA THR A 104 3.66 4.69 -11.29
C THR A 104 5.07 5.15 -11.64
N LEU A 105 6.07 4.80 -10.84
CA LEU A 105 7.44 5.28 -10.99
C LEU A 105 8.24 4.46 -12.01
N ARG A 106 8.30 3.13 -11.85
CA ARG A 106 9.12 2.24 -12.70
C ARG A 106 8.53 2.00 -14.09
N HIS A 107 7.23 1.73 -14.15
CA HIS A 107 6.58 1.28 -15.38
C HIS A 107 5.80 2.37 -16.08
N ARG A 108 5.63 3.54 -15.43
CA ARG A 108 4.87 4.68 -15.95
C ARG A 108 3.47 4.28 -16.43
N VAL A 109 2.85 3.34 -15.72
CA VAL A 109 1.47 2.94 -15.98
C VAL A 109 0.55 4.06 -15.46
N HIS A 110 0.42 5.09 -16.27
CA HIS A 110 -0.43 6.23 -15.97
C HIS A 110 -1.76 6.04 -16.69
N THR A 111 -2.80 5.81 -15.93
CA THR A 111 -4.19 5.79 -16.38
C THR A 111 -4.94 6.96 -15.70
N ASP A 112 -6.26 6.95 -15.71
CA ASP A 112 -7.03 8.08 -15.15
C ASP A 112 -6.74 8.28 -13.64
N TRP A 113 -6.46 7.20 -12.92
CA TRP A 113 -6.16 7.19 -11.50
C TRP A 113 -4.87 6.45 -11.18
N VAL A 114 -4.03 7.05 -10.34
CA VAL A 114 -2.91 6.38 -9.66
C VAL A 114 -3.19 6.28 -8.16
N ARG A 115 -2.69 5.23 -7.53
CA ARG A 115 -2.84 5.00 -6.10
C ARG A 115 -1.47 5.00 -5.44
N ALA A 116 -0.94 6.21 -5.26
CA ALA A 116 0.31 6.42 -4.58
C ALA A 116 0.19 5.95 -3.11
N GLY A 117 0.93 4.91 -2.76
CA GLY A 117 1.05 4.39 -1.41
C GLY A 117 2.37 4.86 -0.77
N ILE A 118 3.35 3.96 -0.73
CA ILE A 118 4.62 4.20 -0.04
C ILE A 118 5.39 5.42 -0.56
N MET A 119 5.30 5.73 -1.86
CA MET A 119 5.94 6.93 -2.42
C MET A 119 5.41 8.23 -1.81
N SER A 120 4.17 8.27 -1.33
CA SER A 120 3.60 9.45 -0.66
C SER A 120 4.23 9.70 0.71
N TYR A 121 4.88 8.71 1.30
CA TYR A 121 5.68 8.83 2.51
C TYR A 121 7.16 9.12 2.24
N GLY A 122 7.51 9.28 0.96
CA GLY A 122 8.88 9.54 0.53
C GLY A 122 9.79 8.32 0.59
N SER A 123 9.24 7.11 0.45
CA SER A 123 10.00 5.86 0.39
C SER A 123 10.03 5.33 -1.04
N ALA A 124 11.20 4.89 -1.51
CA ALA A 124 11.35 4.25 -2.80
C ALA A 124 10.65 2.88 -2.81
N PRO A 125 9.76 2.61 -3.79
CA PRO A 125 8.98 1.38 -3.79
C PRO A 125 9.80 0.15 -4.18
N ASP A 126 10.98 0.32 -4.74
CA ASP A 126 11.87 -0.71 -5.29
C ASP A 126 13.26 -0.69 -4.63
N PHE A 127 13.36 -0.14 -3.41
CA PHE A 127 14.59 -0.27 -2.62
C PHE A 127 14.94 -1.77 -2.37
N PRO A 128 16.19 -2.21 -2.48
CA PRO A 128 17.42 -1.42 -2.61
C PRO A 128 17.88 -1.13 -4.05
N GLU A 129 17.13 -1.51 -5.08
CA GLU A 129 17.53 -1.31 -6.48
C GLU A 129 17.68 0.20 -6.79
N HIS A 130 16.72 0.99 -6.32
CA HIS A 130 16.78 2.44 -6.37
C HIS A 130 16.46 3.04 -5.01
N ASP A 131 17.09 4.17 -4.70
CA ASP A 131 16.85 4.94 -3.50
C ASP A 131 15.87 6.10 -3.73
N ILE A 132 15.61 6.87 -2.69
CA ILE A 132 14.68 8.00 -2.75
C ILE A 132 15.21 9.13 -3.65
N ALA A 133 16.55 9.28 -3.77
CA ALA A 133 17.14 10.32 -4.61
C ALA A 133 16.94 10.01 -6.10
N HIS A 134 17.03 8.73 -6.50
CA HIS A 134 16.74 8.30 -7.87
C HIS A 134 15.33 8.73 -8.33
N TRP A 135 14.34 8.62 -7.46
CA TRP A 135 12.96 8.99 -7.76
C TRP A 135 12.61 10.43 -7.39
N ASN A 136 13.59 11.23 -6.91
CA ASN A 136 13.38 12.59 -6.41
C ASN A 136 12.28 12.67 -5.34
N LEU A 137 12.19 11.64 -4.48
CA LEU A 137 11.27 11.58 -3.37
C LEU A 137 11.85 12.29 -2.15
N ARG A 138 10.97 12.79 -1.28
CA ARG A 138 11.35 13.40 0.00
C ARG A 138 10.59 12.74 1.14
N PRO A 139 11.25 12.39 2.25
CA PRO A 139 10.57 11.89 3.43
C PRO A 139 9.49 12.88 3.91
N THR A 140 8.29 12.37 4.13
CA THR A 140 7.14 13.18 4.60
C THR A 140 6.66 12.75 5.97
N MET A 141 7.27 11.71 6.56
CA MET A 141 6.96 11.21 7.89
C MET A 141 8.21 11.21 8.75
N THR A 142 8.10 11.72 9.97
CA THR A 142 9.18 11.73 10.96
C THR A 142 8.68 11.09 12.24
N LEU A 143 9.32 9.98 12.65
CA LEU A 143 9.12 9.42 13.99
C LEU A 143 10.09 10.10 14.97
N ARG A 144 9.54 10.73 15.99
CA ARG A 144 10.33 11.41 17.03
C ARG A 144 10.05 10.83 18.40
N SER A 145 11.09 10.82 19.23
CA SER A 145 11.00 10.47 20.64
C SER A 145 11.99 11.30 21.44
N LYS A 146 12.03 11.10 22.75
CA LYS A 146 12.98 11.77 23.65
C LYS A 146 13.76 10.73 24.44
N LEU A 147 15.00 11.05 24.81
CA LEU A 147 15.73 10.26 25.78
C LEU A 147 15.12 10.49 27.18
N ILE A 148 14.77 9.41 27.84
CA ILE A 148 14.20 9.43 29.21
C ILE A 148 15.21 9.01 30.27
N ALA A 149 16.30 8.34 29.87
CA ALA A 149 17.40 7.97 30.75
C ALA A 149 18.70 7.79 29.97
N THR A 150 19.81 7.79 30.65
CA THR A 150 21.12 7.37 30.15
C THR A 150 21.78 6.39 31.10
N GLN A 151 22.55 5.45 30.57
CA GLN A 151 23.35 4.50 31.35
C GLN A 151 24.79 4.50 30.85
N THR A 152 25.75 4.25 31.75
CA THR A 152 27.13 4.00 31.39
C THR A 152 27.40 2.52 31.56
N LEU A 153 27.89 1.88 30.51
CA LEU A 153 28.18 0.46 30.48
C LEU A 153 29.69 0.23 30.55
N ALA A 154 30.09 -0.77 31.34
CA ALA A 154 31.44 -1.35 31.33
C ALA A 154 31.53 -2.44 30.24
N VAL A 155 32.75 -2.86 29.93
CA VAL A 155 32.97 -4.02 29.01
C VAL A 155 32.29 -5.26 29.61
N GLY A 156 31.51 -5.95 28.78
CA GLY A 156 30.77 -7.15 29.16
C GLY A 156 29.36 -6.89 29.72
N ASP A 157 28.99 -5.65 29.98
CA ASP A 157 27.61 -5.32 30.36
C ASP A 157 26.65 -5.60 29.20
N THR A 158 25.47 -6.09 29.55
CA THR A 158 24.43 -6.44 28.55
C THR A 158 23.22 -5.52 28.66
N VAL A 159 22.45 -5.40 27.55
CA VAL A 159 21.28 -4.54 27.48
C VAL A 159 20.05 -5.31 27.06
N GLY A 160 18.92 -5.03 27.75
CA GLY A 160 17.59 -5.44 27.36
C GLY A 160 17.25 -6.91 27.60
N TYR A 161 16.09 -7.31 27.10
CA TYR A 161 15.62 -8.68 27.24
C TYR A 161 16.50 -9.66 26.44
N GLY A 162 16.84 -10.77 27.10
CA GLY A 162 17.68 -11.80 26.49
C GLY A 162 19.14 -11.40 26.34
N SER A 163 19.56 -10.24 26.90
CA SER A 163 20.96 -9.78 26.86
C SER A 163 21.56 -9.81 25.45
N SER A 164 20.75 -9.44 24.44
CA SER A 164 21.11 -9.56 23.03
C SER A 164 22.20 -8.59 22.57
N PHE A 165 22.47 -7.55 23.36
CA PHE A 165 23.59 -6.63 23.16
C PHE A 165 24.57 -6.74 24.31
N THR A 166 25.86 -6.84 23.98
CA THR A 166 26.96 -6.83 24.96
C THR A 166 27.91 -5.70 24.62
N ALA A 167 28.29 -4.90 25.60
CA ALA A 167 29.24 -3.82 25.45
C ALA A 167 30.66 -4.37 25.26
N GLU A 168 31.27 -4.13 24.11
CA GLU A 168 32.65 -4.52 23.79
C GLU A 168 33.71 -3.50 24.31
N ALA A 169 33.26 -2.28 24.58
CA ALA A 169 34.03 -1.19 25.17
C ALA A 169 33.16 -0.41 26.13
N PRO A 170 33.76 0.37 27.07
CA PRO A 170 32.98 1.29 27.88
C PRO A 170 32.20 2.24 26.99
N LEU A 171 30.88 2.32 27.18
CA LEU A 171 30.04 3.20 26.34
C LEU A 171 28.88 3.79 27.14
N ARG A 172 28.36 4.92 26.65
CA ARG A 172 27.17 5.54 27.19
C ARG A 172 26.00 5.28 26.25
N ILE A 173 24.89 4.79 26.77
CA ILE A 173 23.66 4.57 26.05
C ILE A 173 22.56 5.53 26.49
N GLY A 174 21.65 5.87 25.56
CA GLY A 174 20.42 6.59 25.83
C GLY A 174 19.21 5.68 25.69
N ILE A 175 18.23 5.84 26.57
CA ILE A 175 16.96 5.13 26.50
C ILE A 175 15.92 6.05 25.87
N ALA A 176 15.45 5.72 24.66
CA ALA A 176 14.41 6.47 23.98
C ALA A 176 13.01 6.03 24.48
N ALA A 177 12.11 7.01 24.64
CA ALA A 177 10.72 6.75 25.05
C ALA A 177 9.86 6.23 23.89
N VAL A 178 10.26 5.13 23.27
CA VAL A 178 9.53 4.47 22.18
C VAL A 178 9.83 2.97 22.22
N GLY A 179 8.81 2.16 21.99
CA GLY A 179 8.96 0.72 21.94
C GLY A 179 7.89 0.05 21.10
N TYR A 180 7.86 -1.27 21.11
CA TYR A 180 6.92 -2.05 20.30
C TYR A 180 5.44 -1.81 20.66
N ALA A 181 5.16 -1.38 21.87
CA ALA A 181 3.80 -0.99 22.28
C ALA A 181 3.33 0.30 21.58
N ASP A 182 4.25 1.11 21.07
CA ASP A 182 3.97 2.32 20.29
C ASP A 182 3.94 2.06 18.77
N GLY A 183 4.09 0.79 18.36
CA GLY A 183 4.16 0.39 16.95
C GLY A 183 5.59 0.36 16.38
N TYR A 184 6.64 0.63 17.19
CA TYR A 184 8.01 0.48 16.72
C TYR A 184 8.33 -1.02 16.51
N PRO A 185 8.93 -1.40 15.37
CA PRO A 185 9.13 -2.81 15.06
C PRO A 185 10.01 -3.51 16.10
N ARG A 186 9.50 -4.54 16.76
CA ARG A 186 10.26 -5.34 17.74
C ARG A 186 11.51 -6.01 17.13
N HIS A 187 11.49 -6.26 15.84
CA HIS A 187 12.55 -6.95 15.10
C HIS A 187 13.59 -5.99 14.49
N CYS A 188 13.56 -4.70 14.83
CA CYS A 188 14.63 -3.80 14.43
C CYS A 188 15.98 -4.33 14.94
N ALA A 189 16.89 -4.55 14.01
CA ALA A 189 18.21 -5.07 14.30
C ALA A 189 19.08 -4.02 15.02
N THR A 190 20.07 -4.50 15.77
CA THR A 190 21.18 -3.68 16.26
C THR A 190 21.85 -2.97 15.06
N GLY A 191 22.15 -1.68 15.20
CA GLY A 191 22.70 -0.86 14.13
C GLY A 191 21.65 -0.10 13.30
N THR A 192 20.35 -0.21 13.63
CA THR A 192 19.34 0.67 13.03
C THR A 192 19.70 2.13 13.29
N PRO A 193 19.89 2.98 12.26
CA PRO A 193 20.34 4.35 12.44
C PRO A 193 19.25 5.22 13.08
N VAL A 194 19.66 6.11 13.95
CA VAL A 194 18.83 7.15 14.56
C VAL A 194 19.53 8.50 14.46
N LEU A 195 18.78 9.56 14.27
CA LEU A 195 19.29 10.93 14.33
C LEU A 195 19.12 11.44 15.77
N ILE A 196 20.17 12.04 16.31
CA ILE A 196 20.17 12.73 17.61
C ILE A 196 20.50 14.19 17.33
N ASP A 197 19.62 15.11 17.70
CA ASP A 197 19.73 16.58 17.61
C ASP A 197 19.63 17.24 19.00
#